data_ec293f02bfc3a27846c1df88f79e6a55
#
_entry.id   ec293f02bfc3a27846c1df88f79e6a55
#
_cell.length_a   1.000
_cell.length_b   1.000
_cell.length_c   1.000
_cell.angle_alpha   90.00
_cell.angle_beta   90.00
_cell.angle_gamma   90.00
#
_symmetry.space_group_name_H-M   'P 1'
#
loop_
_entity.id
_entity.type
_entity.pdbx_description
1 polymer ?
#
loop_
_entity_poly.entity_id
_entity_poly.type
_entity_poly.pdbx_seq_one_letter_code
_entity_poly.pdbx_strand_id
1 'polypeptide(L)'
;MEVCGEEEKVFRGERYVVNVRYYQCEDTGEQFTTSEQDSVWTGEIHHQYRARHCIPSPEEIKALRTCYGLNYSQFSRLLGFGPNQLKNYEEGQVPSESNGKMLSLVADPLTMMRLLEISRNEFSDADYKRIKQKIAIKHLDEAMGR
;
A
#
# COMPACT_ATOMS: atom_id res chain seq x y z
N MET A 1 14.76 31.30 8.34
CA MET A 1 13.74 31.49 7.31
C MET A 1 13.49 30.14 6.63
N GLU A 2 12.25 29.79 6.48
CA GLU A 2 11.87 28.55 5.78
C GLU A 2 11.92 28.76 4.26
N VAL A 3 12.54 27.84 3.56
CA VAL A 3 12.72 27.89 2.09
C VAL A 3 12.12 26.62 1.49
N CYS A 4 11.47 26.78 0.34
CA CYS A 4 10.92 25.68 -0.44
C CYS A 4 11.71 25.54 -1.74
N GLY A 5 11.93 24.32 -2.17
CA GLY A 5 12.60 24.03 -3.42
C GLY A 5 12.31 22.63 -3.90
N GLU A 6 12.64 22.37 -5.18
CA GLU A 6 12.56 21.02 -5.73
C GLU A 6 13.92 20.36 -5.64
N GLU A 7 13.93 19.09 -5.26
CA GLU A 7 15.14 18.27 -5.24
C GLU A 7 14.86 16.91 -5.84
N GLU A 8 15.90 16.35 -6.44
CA GLU A 8 15.88 14.98 -6.92
C GLU A 8 16.34 14.06 -5.81
N LYS A 9 15.54 13.05 -5.51
CA LYS A 9 15.84 12.01 -4.50
C LYS A 9 15.83 10.64 -5.15
N VAL A 10 16.60 9.71 -4.61
CA VAL A 10 16.65 8.32 -5.07
C VAL A 10 15.99 7.42 -4.03
N PHE A 11 15.10 6.58 -4.48
CA PHE A 11 14.43 5.59 -3.64
C PHE A 11 14.38 4.27 -4.41
N ARG A 12 14.95 3.22 -3.81
CA ARG A 12 15.02 1.88 -4.43
C ARG A 12 15.58 1.91 -5.86
N GLY A 13 16.62 2.73 -6.07
CA GLY A 13 17.29 2.86 -7.37
C GLY A 13 16.57 3.73 -8.38
N GLU A 14 15.43 4.31 -8.04
CA GLU A 14 14.66 5.17 -8.92
C GLU A 14 14.72 6.63 -8.48
N ARG A 15 14.70 7.54 -9.46
CA ARG A 15 14.79 8.98 -9.22
C ARG A 15 13.41 9.60 -9.12
N TYR A 16 13.25 10.50 -8.15
CA TYR A 16 12.01 11.23 -7.91
C TYR A 16 12.29 12.70 -7.68
N VAL A 17 11.46 13.55 -8.23
CA VAL A 17 11.50 14.98 -7.97
C VAL A 17 10.44 15.30 -6.93
N VAL A 18 10.86 15.88 -5.81
CA VAL A 18 9.99 16.19 -4.69
C VAL A 18 10.19 17.63 -4.22
N ASN A 19 9.17 18.19 -3.62
CA ASN A 19 9.25 19.48 -2.97
C ASN A 19 9.81 19.29 -1.57
N VAL A 20 10.89 19.99 -1.28
CA VAL A 20 11.51 19.97 0.04
C VAL A 20 11.36 21.33 0.70
N ARG A 21 11.27 21.32 2.03
CA ARG A 21 11.29 22.51 2.86
C ARG A 21 12.44 22.40 3.83
N TYR A 22 13.14 23.48 4.02
CA TYR A 22 14.27 23.54 4.95
C TYR A 22 14.36 24.93 5.54
N TYR A 23 15.08 25.02 6.65
CA TYR A 23 15.42 26.31 7.26
C TYR A 23 16.81 26.72 6.81
N GLN A 24 16.99 28.01 6.57
CA GLN A 24 18.27 28.57 6.21
C GLN A 24 18.60 29.71 7.18
N CYS A 25 19.81 29.68 7.73
CA CYS A 25 20.30 30.74 8.57
C CYS A 25 20.62 31.97 7.69
N GLU A 26 20.06 33.13 8.03
CA GLU A 26 20.26 34.37 7.31
C GLU A 26 21.70 34.88 7.38
N ASP A 27 22.41 34.61 8.48
CA ASP A 27 23.76 35.09 8.72
C ASP A 27 24.83 34.20 8.06
N THR A 28 24.70 32.89 8.15
CA THR A 28 25.72 31.93 7.69
C THR A 28 25.37 31.22 6.38
N GLY A 29 24.09 31.25 5.98
CA GLY A 29 23.60 30.49 4.83
C GLY A 29 23.48 28.99 5.10
N GLU A 30 23.73 28.54 6.33
CA GLU A 30 23.65 27.14 6.70
C GLU A 30 22.19 26.64 6.61
N GLN A 31 22.02 25.45 6.03
CA GLN A 31 20.71 24.84 5.84
C GLN A 31 20.51 23.68 6.81
N PHE A 32 19.30 23.53 7.31
CA PHE A 32 18.92 22.40 8.16
C PHE A 32 17.44 22.06 7.99
N THR A 33 17.09 20.81 8.27
CA THR A 33 15.73 20.31 8.17
C THR A 33 15.22 19.80 9.52
N THR A 34 13.91 19.74 9.66
CA THR A 34 13.27 19.09 10.80
C THR A 34 12.72 17.72 10.37
N SER A 35 12.41 16.87 11.35
CA SER A 35 11.81 15.57 11.08
C SER A 35 10.46 15.70 10.37
N GLU A 36 9.67 16.72 10.70
CA GLU A 36 8.39 16.98 10.03
C GLU A 36 8.59 17.34 8.56
N GLN A 37 9.57 18.19 8.27
CA GLN A 37 9.89 18.57 6.88
C GLN A 37 10.36 17.37 6.07
N ASP A 38 11.22 16.53 6.65
CA ASP A 38 11.71 15.32 5.98
C ASP A 38 10.59 14.29 5.77
N SER A 39 9.65 14.19 6.69
CA SER A 39 8.51 13.29 6.56
C SER A 39 7.60 13.66 5.39
N VAL A 40 7.46 14.94 5.09
CA VAL A 40 6.62 15.41 3.98
C VAL A 40 7.18 14.94 2.64
N TRP A 41 8.48 15.19 2.37
CA TRP A 41 9.05 14.78 1.08
C TRP A 41 9.23 13.25 0.99
N THR A 42 9.47 12.57 2.11
CA THR A 42 9.54 11.10 2.15
C THR A 42 8.18 10.51 1.79
N GLY A 43 7.10 11.04 2.34
CA GLY A 43 5.74 10.62 2.01
C GLY A 43 5.39 10.84 0.54
N GLU A 44 5.87 11.94 -0.03
CA GLU A 44 5.68 12.22 -1.47
C GLU A 44 6.41 11.20 -2.35
N ILE A 45 7.63 10.83 -2.00
CA ILE A 45 8.38 9.78 -2.69
C ILE A 45 7.61 8.45 -2.64
N HIS A 46 7.13 8.06 -1.47
CA HIS A 46 6.36 6.83 -1.31
C HIS A 46 5.09 6.84 -2.16
N HIS A 47 4.40 7.98 -2.20
CA HIS A 47 3.21 8.15 -3.03
C HIS A 47 3.54 8.00 -4.52
N GLN A 48 4.60 8.64 -5.00
CA GLN A 48 5.04 8.54 -6.39
C GLN A 48 5.49 7.12 -6.74
N TYR A 49 6.19 6.46 -5.83
CA TYR A 49 6.63 5.07 -6.03
C TYR A 49 5.43 4.14 -6.19
N ARG A 50 4.43 4.25 -5.30
CA ARG A 50 3.21 3.44 -5.41
C ARG A 50 2.48 3.68 -6.73
N ALA A 51 2.35 4.93 -7.13
CA ALA A 51 1.70 5.28 -8.40
C ALA A 51 2.46 4.70 -9.60
N ARG A 52 3.79 4.81 -9.59
CA ARG A 52 4.65 4.30 -10.68
C ARG A 52 4.58 2.79 -10.82
N HIS A 53 4.46 2.07 -9.72
CA HIS A 53 4.45 0.60 -9.69
C HIS A 53 3.05 0.01 -9.52
N CYS A 54 2.00 0.83 -9.60
CA CYS A 54 0.60 0.39 -9.45
C CYS A 54 0.34 -0.32 -8.13
N ILE A 55 0.99 0.11 -7.06
CA ILE A 55 0.82 -0.45 -5.73
C ILE A 55 -0.33 0.28 -5.03
N PRO A 56 -1.30 -0.44 -4.42
CA PRO A 56 -2.37 0.22 -3.68
C PRO A 56 -1.82 1.04 -2.50
N SER A 57 -2.49 2.16 -2.19
CA SER A 57 -2.18 2.96 -1.02
C SER A 57 -2.55 2.21 0.26
N PRO A 58 -2.03 2.63 1.44
CA PRO A 58 -2.45 2.03 2.71
C PRO A 58 -3.96 2.00 2.91
N GLU A 59 -4.64 3.07 2.53
CA GLU A 59 -6.11 3.18 2.63
C GLU A 59 -6.81 2.22 1.67
N GLU A 60 -6.30 2.07 0.46
CA GLU A 60 -6.84 1.13 -0.52
C GLU A 60 -6.64 -0.32 -0.08
N ILE A 61 -5.52 -0.67 0.52
CA ILE A 61 -5.24 -2.00 1.07
C ILE A 61 -6.25 -2.32 2.18
N LYS A 62 -6.48 -1.38 3.08
CA LYS A 62 -7.46 -1.53 4.17
C LYS A 62 -8.87 -1.70 3.63
N ALA A 63 -9.25 -0.89 2.65
CA ALA A 63 -10.56 -0.97 2.01
C ALA A 63 -10.76 -2.33 1.33
N LEU A 64 -9.74 -2.84 0.66
CA LEU A 64 -9.77 -4.14 0.00
C LEU A 64 -9.93 -5.28 1.02
N ARG A 65 -9.15 -5.25 2.08
CA ARG A 65 -9.27 -6.24 3.17
C ARG A 65 -10.66 -6.24 3.78
N THR A 66 -11.18 -5.07 4.08
CA THR A 66 -12.53 -4.90 4.65
C THR A 66 -13.61 -5.38 3.69
N CYS A 67 -13.47 -5.06 2.41
CA CYS A 67 -14.42 -5.46 1.36
C CYS A 67 -14.53 -6.98 1.26
N TYR A 68 -13.42 -7.69 1.37
CA TYR A 68 -13.41 -9.16 1.37
C TYR A 68 -13.77 -9.77 2.72
N GLY A 69 -14.03 -8.95 3.74
CA GLY A 69 -14.39 -9.43 5.06
C GLY A 69 -13.29 -10.19 5.78
N LEU A 70 -12.04 -9.80 5.58
CA LEU A 70 -10.86 -10.49 6.11
C LEU A 70 -10.25 -9.70 7.27
N ASN A 71 -9.71 -10.43 8.26
CA ASN A 71 -8.83 -9.83 9.26
C ASN A 71 -7.37 -9.91 8.76
N TYR A 72 -6.44 -9.31 9.51
CA TYR A 72 -5.01 -9.30 9.14
C TYR A 72 -4.45 -10.69 8.93
N SER A 73 -4.76 -11.62 9.82
CA SER A 73 -4.26 -12.99 9.78
C SER A 73 -4.76 -13.73 8.53
N GLN A 74 -6.03 -13.62 8.25
CA GLN A 74 -6.65 -14.29 7.09
C GLN A 74 -6.11 -13.76 5.78
N PHE A 75 -6.03 -12.44 5.63
CA PHE A 75 -5.53 -11.83 4.40
C PHE A 75 -4.05 -12.13 4.21
N SER A 76 -3.26 -12.06 5.29
CA SER A 76 -1.84 -12.41 5.24
C SER A 76 -1.61 -13.84 4.79
N ARG A 77 -2.43 -14.79 5.28
CA ARG A 77 -2.34 -16.19 4.83
C ARG A 77 -2.64 -16.33 3.36
N LEU A 78 -3.68 -15.67 2.88
CA LEU A 78 -4.04 -15.69 1.46
C LEU A 78 -2.93 -15.13 0.58
N LEU A 79 -2.30 -14.05 1.01
CA LEU A 79 -1.26 -13.38 0.24
C LEU A 79 0.12 -14.04 0.39
N GLY A 80 0.28 -14.91 1.39
CA GLY A 80 1.58 -15.49 1.72
C GLY A 80 2.54 -14.51 2.39
N PHE A 81 2.01 -13.49 3.06
CA PHE A 81 2.82 -12.51 3.77
C PHE A 81 3.20 -13.02 5.16
N GLY A 82 4.34 -12.56 5.67
CA GLY A 82 4.77 -12.84 7.02
C GLY A 82 3.91 -12.13 8.06
N PRO A 83 4.08 -12.51 9.35
CA PRO A 83 3.35 -11.88 10.45
C PRO A 83 3.56 -10.36 10.46
N ASN A 84 2.52 -9.59 10.73
CA ASN A 84 2.53 -8.14 10.83
C ASN A 84 2.85 -7.39 9.51
N GLN A 85 3.19 -8.08 8.43
CA GLN A 85 3.55 -7.45 7.17
C GLN A 85 2.39 -6.60 6.62
N LEU A 86 1.20 -7.17 6.57
CA LEU A 86 0.01 -6.47 6.05
C LEU A 86 -0.33 -5.27 6.92
N LYS A 87 -0.27 -5.42 8.23
CA LYS A 87 -0.51 -4.32 9.17
C LYS A 87 0.47 -3.17 8.92
N ASN A 88 1.75 -3.50 8.73
CA ASN A 88 2.77 -2.50 8.43
C ASN A 88 2.46 -1.75 7.13
N TYR A 89 1.97 -2.44 6.10
CA TYR A 89 1.59 -1.82 4.84
C TYR A 89 0.39 -0.88 5.01
N GLU A 90 -0.59 -1.26 5.82
CA GLU A 90 -1.73 -0.39 6.13
C GLU A 90 -1.32 0.81 6.98
N GLU A 91 -0.21 0.72 7.70
CA GLU A 91 0.34 1.81 8.52
C GLU A 91 1.32 2.71 7.75
N GLY A 92 1.63 2.39 6.50
CA GLY A 92 2.41 3.26 5.63
C GLY A 92 3.72 2.70 5.10
N GLN A 93 4.15 1.51 5.53
CA GLN A 93 5.34 0.87 4.97
C GLN A 93 5.10 0.59 3.48
N VAL A 94 6.09 0.90 2.65
CA VAL A 94 6.00 0.63 1.21
C VAL A 94 6.28 -0.86 0.96
N PRO A 95 5.36 -1.59 0.32
CA PRO A 95 5.59 -3.00 0.01
C PRO A 95 6.81 -3.22 -0.86
N SER A 96 7.40 -4.42 -0.76
CA SER A 96 8.38 -4.87 -1.73
C SER A 96 7.74 -4.95 -3.11
N GLU A 97 8.55 -5.00 -4.16
CA GLU A 97 8.04 -5.09 -5.53
C GLU A 97 7.11 -6.30 -5.72
N SER A 98 7.51 -7.48 -5.23
CA SER A 98 6.70 -8.69 -5.35
C SER A 98 5.42 -8.63 -4.52
N ASN A 99 5.48 -8.13 -3.30
CA ASN A 99 4.30 -7.99 -2.45
C ASN A 99 3.35 -6.92 -3.00
N GLY A 100 3.90 -5.86 -3.58
CA GLY A 100 3.10 -4.83 -4.24
C GLY A 100 2.35 -5.38 -5.44
N LYS A 101 2.99 -6.22 -6.24
CA LYS A 101 2.34 -6.90 -7.38
C LYS A 101 1.20 -7.80 -6.91
N MET A 102 1.42 -8.56 -5.84
CA MET A 102 0.38 -9.43 -5.28
C MET A 102 -0.83 -8.61 -4.82
N LEU A 103 -0.59 -7.51 -4.10
CA LEU A 103 -1.67 -6.62 -3.67
C LEU A 103 -2.44 -6.02 -4.85
N SER A 104 -1.73 -5.66 -5.91
CA SER A 104 -2.35 -5.15 -7.14
C SER A 104 -3.22 -6.22 -7.80
N LEU A 105 -2.74 -7.45 -7.87
CA LEU A 105 -3.46 -8.56 -8.50
C LEU A 105 -4.75 -8.94 -7.76
N VAL A 106 -4.71 -8.98 -6.42
CA VAL A 106 -5.87 -9.40 -5.62
C VAL A 106 -6.96 -8.33 -5.54
N ALA A 107 -6.70 -7.13 -6.03
CA ALA A 107 -7.75 -6.13 -6.23
C ALA A 107 -8.80 -6.61 -7.24
N ASP A 108 -8.42 -7.47 -8.18
CA ASP A 108 -9.36 -8.13 -9.08
C ASP A 108 -10.06 -9.28 -8.35
N PRO A 109 -11.39 -9.27 -8.24
CA PRO A 109 -12.13 -10.32 -7.54
C PRO A 109 -11.93 -11.73 -8.10
N LEU A 110 -11.75 -11.86 -9.41
CA LEU A 110 -11.52 -13.18 -10.03
C LEU A 110 -10.17 -13.77 -9.60
N THR A 111 -9.13 -12.94 -9.56
CA THR A 111 -7.82 -13.34 -9.07
C THR A 111 -7.89 -13.72 -7.58
N MET A 112 -8.61 -12.94 -6.79
CA MET A 112 -8.80 -13.21 -5.37
C MET A 112 -9.54 -14.53 -5.15
N MET A 113 -10.56 -14.82 -5.96
CA MET A 113 -11.29 -16.08 -5.90
C MET A 113 -10.34 -17.28 -6.16
N ARG A 114 -9.49 -17.15 -7.16
CA ARG A 114 -8.51 -18.18 -7.48
C ARG A 114 -7.55 -18.42 -6.32
N LEU A 115 -7.08 -17.33 -5.72
CA LEU A 115 -6.19 -17.40 -4.56
C LEU A 115 -6.87 -18.08 -3.37
N LEU A 116 -8.13 -17.78 -3.13
CA LEU A 116 -8.93 -18.42 -2.08
C LEU A 116 -9.03 -19.94 -2.32
N GLU A 117 -9.27 -20.35 -3.55
CA GLU A 117 -9.34 -21.78 -3.90
C GLU A 117 -8.01 -22.49 -3.67
N ILE A 118 -6.89 -21.86 -4.04
CA ILE A 118 -5.55 -22.41 -3.80
C ILE A 118 -5.32 -22.59 -2.30
N SER A 119 -5.84 -21.69 -1.48
CA SER A 119 -5.65 -21.68 -0.03
C SER A 119 -6.81 -22.34 0.72
N ARG A 120 -7.66 -23.11 0.05
CA ARG A 120 -8.89 -23.67 0.60
C ARG A 120 -8.69 -24.38 1.94
N ASN A 121 -7.60 -25.14 2.05
CA ASN A 121 -7.33 -25.96 3.24
C ASN A 121 -6.90 -25.14 4.48
N GLU A 122 -6.62 -23.86 4.29
CA GLU A 122 -6.20 -22.97 5.39
C GLU A 122 -7.38 -22.33 6.12
N PHE A 123 -8.61 -22.56 5.62
CA PHE A 123 -9.82 -21.95 6.17
C PHE A 123 -10.85 -23.00 6.56
N SER A 124 -11.64 -22.68 7.59
CA SER A 124 -12.81 -23.47 7.92
C SER A 124 -13.86 -23.34 6.80
N ASP A 125 -14.79 -24.31 6.75
CA ASP A 125 -15.88 -24.25 5.77
C ASP A 125 -16.71 -22.96 5.90
N ALA A 126 -16.95 -22.54 7.13
CA ALA A 126 -17.72 -21.31 7.40
C ALA A 126 -16.98 -20.08 6.89
N ASP A 127 -15.69 -19.95 7.18
CA ASP A 127 -14.87 -18.82 6.72
C ASP A 127 -14.73 -18.83 5.20
N TYR A 128 -14.47 -19.99 4.61
CA TYR A 128 -14.36 -20.13 3.16
C TYR A 128 -15.63 -19.63 2.46
N LYS A 129 -16.79 -20.08 2.91
CA LYS A 129 -18.09 -19.68 2.34
C LYS A 129 -18.32 -18.18 2.50
N ARG A 130 -18.02 -17.63 3.65
CA ARG A 130 -18.18 -16.20 3.94
C ARG A 130 -17.30 -15.35 3.04
N ILE A 131 -16.01 -15.70 2.92
CA ILE A 131 -15.05 -14.98 2.09
C ILE A 131 -15.44 -15.10 0.61
N LYS A 132 -15.79 -16.30 0.18
CA LYS A 132 -16.24 -16.54 -1.21
C LYS A 132 -17.43 -15.67 -1.58
N GLN A 133 -18.39 -15.54 -0.68
CA GLN A 133 -19.57 -14.71 -0.89
C GLN A 133 -19.19 -13.23 -1.01
N LYS A 134 -18.29 -12.74 -0.16
CA LYS A 134 -17.82 -11.35 -0.22
C LYS A 134 -17.09 -11.05 -1.53
N ILE A 135 -16.28 -11.97 -2.01
CA ILE A 135 -15.60 -11.83 -3.30
C ILE A 135 -16.62 -11.77 -4.44
N ALA A 136 -17.62 -12.65 -4.41
CA ALA A 136 -18.66 -12.69 -5.42
C ALA A 136 -19.46 -11.38 -5.46
N ILE A 137 -19.77 -10.80 -4.31
CA ILE A 137 -20.48 -9.52 -4.22
C ILE A 137 -19.63 -8.40 -4.84
N LYS A 138 -18.34 -8.35 -4.52
CA LYS A 138 -17.43 -7.35 -5.10
C LYS A 138 -17.37 -7.48 -6.62
N HIS A 139 -17.25 -8.70 -7.13
CA HIS A 139 -17.22 -8.97 -8.57
C HIS A 139 -18.50 -8.49 -9.25
N LEU A 140 -19.64 -8.79 -8.65
CA LEU A 140 -20.94 -8.38 -9.18
C LEU A 140 -21.08 -6.86 -9.19
N ASP A 141 -20.68 -6.18 -8.13
CA ASP A 141 -20.74 -4.73 -8.04
C ASP A 141 -19.86 -4.07 -9.10
N GLU A 142 -18.65 -4.57 -9.32
CA GLU A 142 -17.77 -4.05 -10.37
C GLU A 142 -18.35 -4.27 -11.78
N ALA A 143 -18.91 -5.45 -12.03
CA ALA A 143 -19.54 -5.76 -13.31
C ALA A 143 -20.76 -4.88 -13.59
N MET A 144 -21.43 -4.41 -12.55
CA MET A 144 -22.60 -3.52 -12.65
C MET A 144 -22.23 -2.04 -12.58
N GLY A 145 -20.95 -1.72 -12.47
CA GLY A 145 -20.48 -0.34 -12.41
C GLY A 145 -20.74 0.36 -11.07
N ARG A 146 -20.83 -0.41 -9.98
CA ARG A 146 -21.10 0.14 -8.64
C ARG A 146 -19.84 0.35 -7.82
#